data_75825cafa6f1274629279f816330f0d0
#
_entry.id   75825cafa6f1274629279f816330f0d0
#
_cell.length_a   1.000
_cell.length_b   1.000
_cell.length_c   1.000
_cell.angle_alpha   90.00
_cell.angle_beta   90.00
_cell.angle_gamma   90.00
#
_symmetry.space_group_name_H-M   'P 1'
#
loop_
_entity.id
_entity.type
_entity.pdbx_description
1 polymer ?
#
loop_
_entity_poly.entity_id
_entity_poly.type
_entity_poly.pdbx_seq_one_letter_code
_entity_poly.pdbx_strand_id
1 'polypeptide(L)'
;MASQYQQLNEHYREYRCLVHDEKYMINFIEESLKSGDLEEIQQLLCRCKEKFVRKDYWTGISIVDRVITMEKRKMDELDIDFCLNAEVMDIIVDDMDFIILFENLINNAIEAASKCKEKRKIELTMKNVNDTLIFKLWNSNSKLPNKKGKKFLTDKMDTAGHGWGIESVKHIVEKYNGSVHFSYDESFFEVDIII
;
A
#
# COMPACT_ATOMS: atom_id res chain seq x y z
N MET A 1 -0.98 1.19 20.92
CA MET A 1 0.27 1.84 20.48
C MET A 1 1.41 0.85 20.27
N ALA A 2 1.78 0.01 21.23
CA ALA A 2 2.87 -0.95 21.05
C ALA A 2 2.69 -1.94 19.88
N SER A 3 1.48 -2.46 19.66
CA SER A 3 1.19 -3.45 18.62
C SER A 3 1.33 -2.90 17.19
N GLN A 4 0.84 -1.69 16.92
CA GLN A 4 0.94 -1.07 15.59
C GLN A 4 2.36 -0.62 15.27
N TYR A 5 3.07 -0.11 16.27
CA TYR A 5 4.47 0.25 16.14
C TYR A 5 5.36 -0.99 15.94
N GLN A 6 5.00 -2.11 16.55
CA GLN A 6 5.67 -3.39 16.34
C GLN A 6 5.41 -3.93 14.93
N GLN A 7 4.16 -3.91 14.45
CA GLN A 7 3.84 -4.32 13.08
C GLN A 7 4.53 -3.45 12.04
N LEU A 8 4.52 -2.12 12.21
CA LEU A 8 5.22 -1.20 11.32
C LEU A 8 6.75 -1.47 11.31
N ASN A 9 7.35 -1.72 12.48
CA ASN A 9 8.76 -2.07 12.58
C ASN A 9 9.09 -3.44 11.96
N GLU A 10 8.19 -4.42 12.06
CA GLU A 10 8.33 -5.71 11.39
C GLU A 10 8.28 -5.54 9.87
N HIS A 11 7.31 -4.81 9.35
CA HIS A 11 7.22 -4.49 7.92
C HIS A 11 8.45 -3.73 7.42
N TYR A 12 8.95 -2.77 8.20
CA TYR A 12 10.16 -2.04 7.86
C TYR A 12 11.41 -2.93 7.83
N ARG A 13 11.55 -3.85 8.79
CA ARG A 13 12.65 -4.82 8.80
C ARG A 13 12.59 -5.74 7.58
N GLU A 14 11.43 -6.23 7.25
CA GLU A 14 11.21 -7.07 6.08
C GLU A 14 11.53 -6.33 4.78
N TYR A 15 11.10 -5.06 4.67
CA TYR A 15 11.44 -4.20 3.54
C TYR A 15 12.95 -3.99 3.41
N ARG A 16 13.64 -3.67 4.50
CA ARG A 16 15.11 -3.53 4.49
C ARG A 16 15.81 -4.81 4.08
N CYS A 17 15.32 -5.97 4.49
CA CYS A 17 15.86 -7.26 4.03
C CYS A 17 15.70 -7.42 2.52
N LEU A 18 14.56 -7.03 1.96
CA LEU A 18 14.33 -7.09 0.51
C LEU A 18 15.28 -6.19 -0.28
N VAL A 19 15.39 -4.93 0.11
CA VAL A 19 16.31 -3.97 -0.54
C VAL A 19 17.77 -4.48 -0.45
N HIS A 20 18.13 -5.10 0.68
CA HIS A 20 19.44 -5.73 0.82
C HIS A 20 19.61 -6.91 -0.14
N ASP A 21 18.62 -7.76 -0.26
CA ASP A 21 18.65 -8.93 -1.14
C ASP A 21 18.67 -8.54 -2.62
N GLU A 22 17.95 -7.48 -3.00
CA GLU A 22 18.00 -6.90 -4.35
C GLU A 22 19.40 -6.35 -4.67
N LYS A 23 20.00 -5.58 -3.76
CA LYS A 23 21.38 -5.10 -3.94
C LYS A 23 22.37 -6.24 -4.04
N TYR A 24 22.20 -7.28 -3.25
CA TYR A 24 23.06 -8.47 -3.33
C TYR A 24 22.94 -9.17 -4.69
N MET A 25 21.70 -9.31 -5.21
CA MET A 25 21.47 -9.87 -6.54
C MET A 25 22.12 -9.04 -7.65
N ILE A 26 21.99 -7.70 -7.59
CA ILE A 26 22.59 -6.81 -8.57
C ILE A 26 24.12 -6.96 -8.56
N ASN A 27 24.74 -6.89 -7.40
CA ASN A 27 26.19 -7.06 -7.24
C ASN A 27 26.66 -8.43 -7.76
N PHE A 28 25.91 -9.49 -7.46
CA PHE A 28 26.21 -10.84 -7.95
C PHE A 28 26.17 -10.90 -9.48
N ILE A 29 25.13 -10.32 -10.10
CA ILE A 29 25.04 -10.24 -11.58
C ILE A 29 26.22 -9.46 -12.16
N GLU A 30 26.58 -8.32 -11.56
CA GLU A 30 27.74 -7.53 -12.00
C GLU A 30 29.06 -8.29 -11.91
N GLU A 31 29.29 -9.04 -10.85
CA GLU A 31 30.48 -9.87 -10.68
C GLU A 31 30.52 -11.03 -11.66
N SER A 32 29.40 -11.73 -11.83
CA SER A 32 29.30 -12.84 -12.79
C SER A 32 29.43 -12.38 -14.25
N LEU A 33 28.97 -11.17 -14.58
CA LEU A 33 29.21 -10.55 -15.88
C LEU A 33 30.69 -10.21 -16.11
N LYS A 34 31.39 -9.71 -15.08
CA LYS A 34 32.84 -9.40 -15.15
C LYS A 34 33.69 -10.66 -15.28
N SER A 35 33.31 -11.75 -14.64
CA SER A 35 33.97 -13.05 -14.74
C SER A 35 33.63 -13.81 -16.02
N GLY A 36 32.57 -13.41 -16.75
CA GLY A 36 32.08 -14.08 -17.94
C GLY A 36 31.28 -15.37 -17.64
N ASP A 37 30.89 -15.59 -16.39
CA ASP A 37 30.13 -16.77 -15.98
C ASP A 37 28.63 -16.61 -16.27
N LEU A 38 28.26 -16.89 -17.51
CA LEU A 38 26.89 -16.83 -17.99
C LEU A 38 26.00 -17.95 -17.40
N GLU A 39 26.59 -19.07 -17.02
CA GLU A 39 25.82 -20.18 -16.41
C GLU A 39 25.31 -19.78 -15.01
N GLU A 40 26.13 -19.12 -14.24
CA GLU A 40 25.77 -18.64 -12.90
C GLU A 40 24.65 -17.60 -12.96
N ILE A 41 24.72 -16.69 -13.93
CA ILE A 41 23.65 -15.71 -14.21
C ILE A 41 22.35 -16.41 -14.62
N GLN A 42 22.43 -17.42 -15.50
CA GLN A 42 21.25 -18.17 -15.93
C GLN A 42 20.60 -18.93 -14.77
N GLN A 43 21.38 -19.53 -13.90
CA GLN A 43 20.86 -20.22 -12.70
C GLN A 43 20.22 -19.25 -11.71
N LEU A 44 20.78 -18.04 -11.52
CA LEU A 44 20.18 -17.01 -10.71
C LEU A 44 18.85 -16.53 -11.30
N LEU A 45 18.82 -16.26 -12.61
CA LEU A 45 17.59 -15.86 -13.31
C LEU A 45 16.51 -16.95 -13.26
N CYS A 46 16.86 -18.24 -13.36
CA CYS A 46 15.91 -19.33 -13.17
C CYS A 46 15.32 -19.34 -11.76
N ARG A 47 16.17 -19.22 -10.73
CA ARG A 47 15.71 -19.14 -9.32
C ARG A 47 14.85 -17.90 -9.07
N CYS A 48 15.20 -16.78 -9.68
CA CYS A 48 14.37 -15.57 -9.63
C CYS A 48 13.02 -15.82 -10.32
N LYS A 49 13.00 -16.36 -11.53
CA LYS A 49 11.76 -16.67 -12.24
C LYS A 49 10.84 -17.61 -11.44
N GLU A 50 11.37 -18.63 -10.78
CA GLU A 50 10.57 -19.52 -9.93
C GLU A 50 9.97 -18.79 -8.70
N LYS A 51 10.70 -17.83 -8.14
CA LYS A 51 10.17 -16.96 -7.08
C LYS A 51 9.12 -15.98 -7.62
N PHE A 52 9.31 -15.49 -8.84
CA PHE A 52 8.42 -14.52 -9.49
C PHE A 52 7.13 -15.17 -10.02
N VAL A 53 7.14 -16.43 -10.46
CA VAL A 53 5.93 -17.14 -10.92
C VAL A 53 4.88 -17.32 -9.80
N ARG A 54 5.25 -17.08 -8.53
CA ARG A 54 4.34 -17.12 -7.38
C ARG A 54 3.92 -15.75 -6.83
N LYS A 55 4.34 -14.65 -7.45
CA LYS A 55 3.95 -13.30 -7.04
C LYS A 55 2.99 -12.71 -8.06
N ASP A 56 1.82 -12.38 -7.60
CA ASP A 56 0.90 -11.52 -8.32
C ASP A 56 1.57 -10.16 -8.49
N TYR A 57 1.99 -9.83 -9.72
CA TYR A 57 2.44 -8.47 -10.05
C TYR A 57 1.21 -7.62 -10.27
N TRP A 58 1.00 -6.66 -9.37
CA TRP A 58 -0.11 -5.75 -9.45
C TRP A 58 0.21 -4.53 -10.30
N THR A 59 1.35 -3.91 -10.05
CA THR A 59 1.76 -2.66 -10.67
C THR A 59 3.14 -2.74 -11.33
N GLY A 60 3.96 -3.71 -10.95
CA GLY A 60 5.37 -3.82 -11.31
C GLY A 60 6.30 -2.96 -10.43
N ILE A 61 5.74 -2.19 -9.49
CA ILE A 61 6.51 -1.43 -8.51
C ILE A 61 6.58 -2.24 -7.21
N SER A 62 7.79 -2.66 -6.85
CA SER A 62 8.05 -3.64 -5.79
C SER A 62 7.37 -3.29 -4.45
N ILE A 63 7.45 -2.02 -4.03
CA ILE A 63 6.86 -1.55 -2.77
C ILE A 63 5.34 -1.62 -2.79
N VAL A 64 4.72 -1.21 -3.90
CA VAL A 64 3.27 -1.22 -4.08
C VAL A 64 2.74 -2.65 -4.10
N ASP A 65 3.35 -3.50 -4.93
CA ASP A 65 2.94 -4.89 -5.11
C ASP A 65 3.02 -5.68 -3.80
N ARG A 66 4.04 -5.39 -3.01
CA ARG A 66 4.20 -6.03 -1.71
C ARG A 66 3.09 -5.66 -0.73
N VAL A 67 2.82 -4.36 -0.57
CA VAL A 67 1.78 -3.90 0.35
C VAL A 67 0.41 -4.42 -0.09
N ILE A 68 0.12 -4.36 -1.40
CA ILE A 68 -1.13 -4.91 -1.94
C ILE A 68 -1.24 -6.42 -1.65
N THR A 69 -0.17 -7.18 -1.90
CA THR A 69 -0.18 -8.64 -1.69
C THR A 69 -0.45 -9.01 -0.22
N MET A 70 0.12 -8.26 0.73
CA MET A 70 -0.12 -8.48 2.16
C MET A 70 -1.57 -8.21 2.54
N GLU A 71 -2.11 -7.08 2.09
CA GLU A 71 -3.48 -6.67 2.43
C GLU A 71 -4.53 -7.46 1.65
N LYS A 72 -4.22 -7.93 0.42
CA LYS A 72 -5.11 -8.76 -0.40
C LYS A 72 -5.51 -10.04 0.33
N ARG A 73 -4.57 -10.67 1.04
CA ARG A 73 -4.87 -11.86 1.84
C ARG A 73 -5.95 -11.59 2.90
N LYS A 74 -5.87 -10.46 3.60
CA LYS A 74 -6.90 -10.07 4.58
C LYS A 74 -8.25 -9.79 3.90
N MET A 75 -8.22 -9.18 2.70
CA MET A 75 -9.43 -8.93 1.92
C MET A 75 -10.09 -10.23 1.49
N ASP A 76 -9.31 -11.24 1.05
CA ASP A 76 -9.82 -12.57 0.69
C ASP A 76 -10.44 -13.29 1.89
N GLU A 77 -9.80 -13.26 3.06
CA GLU A 77 -10.31 -13.85 4.29
C GLU A 77 -11.64 -13.20 4.76
N LEU A 78 -11.87 -11.93 4.39
CA LEU A 78 -13.06 -11.16 4.73
C LEU A 78 -14.11 -11.11 3.61
N ASP A 79 -13.89 -11.83 2.51
CA ASP A 79 -14.74 -11.85 1.31
C ASP A 79 -14.97 -10.44 0.75
N ILE A 80 -13.89 -9.67 0.62
CA ILE A 80 -13.89 -8.32 0.04
C ILE A 80 -13.40 -8.39 -1.41
N ASP A 81 -14.26 -7.95 -2.33
CA ASP A 81 -13.92 -7.79 -3.75
C ASP A 81 -12.95 -6.62 -3.92
N PHE A 82 -11.72 -6.91 -4.36
CA PHE A 82 -10.68 -5.91 -4.57
C PHE A 82 -10.39 -5.73 -6.06
N CYS A 83 -10.55 -4.50 -6.53
CA CYS A 83 -10.24 -4.10 -7.89
C CYS A 83 -9.09 -3.09 -7.91
N LEU A 84 -8.04 -3.38 -8.69
CA LEU A 84 -6.91 -2.49 -8.90
C LEU A 84 -6.86 -2.00 -10.35
N ASN A 85 -6.72 -0.69 -10.52
CA ASN A 85 -6.41 -0.03 -11.79
C ASN A 85 -5.14 0.79 -11.62
N ALA A 86 -4.00 0.25 -12.05
CA ALA A 86 -2.69 0.86 -11.87
C ALA A 86 -2.04 1.17 -13.23
N GLU A 87 -1.77 2.45 -13.46
CA GLU A 87 -1.02 2.99 -14.59
C GLU A 87 0.12 3.85 -14.02
N VAL A 88 1.01 3.20 -13.25
CA VAL A 88 2.13 3.86 -12.56
C VAL A 88 3.45 3.32 -13.08
N MET A 89 4.42 4.22 -13.28
CA MET A 89 5.78 3.88 -13.67
C MET A 89 6.76 4.00 -12.50
N ASP A 90 6.48 4.93 -11.59
CA ASP A 90 7.31 5.20 -10.43
C ASP A 90 6.47 5.82 -9.30
N ILE A 91 6.98 5.74 -8.08
CA ILE A 91 6.40 6.40 -6.90
C ILE A 91 7.36 7.51 -6.47
N ILE A 92 6.92 8.76 -6.64
CA ILE A 92 7.70 9.97 -6.30
C ILE A 92 7.76 10.26 -4.80
N VAL A 93 7.05 9.49 -4.00
CA VAL A 93 7.00 9.58 -2.53
C VAL A 93 8.04 8.62 -1.96
N ASP A 94 8.72 9.02 -0.88
CA ASP A 94 9.62 8.12 -0.15
C ASP A 94 8.91 6.83 0.25
N ASP A 95 9.60 5.70 0.17
CA ASP A 95 9.03 4.37 0.40
C ASP A 95 8.33 4.25 1.75
N MET A 96 8.91 4.84 2.80
CA MET A 96 8.32 4.79 4.15
C MET A 96 7.07 5.64 4.26
N ASP A 97 7.09 6.83 3.67
CA ASP A 97 5.91 7.70 3.62
C ASP A 97 4.79 7.02 2.80
N PHE A 98 5.16 6.37 1.68
CA PHE A 98 4.19 5.63 0.88
C PHE A 98 3.57 4.46 1.65
N ILE A 99 4.38 3.66 2.36
CA ILE A 99 3.88 2.56 3.21
C ILE A 99 2.91 3.10 4.25
N ILE A 100 3.31 4.15 4.99
CA ILE A 100 2.48 4.73 6.07
C ILE A 100 1.17 5.27 5.49
N LEU A 101 1.22 5.97 4.36
CA LEU A 101 0.04 6.50 3.67
C LEU A 101 -0.88 5.36 3.24
N PHE A 102 -0.32 4.38 2.52
CA PHE A 102 -1.10 3.28 1.96
C PHE A 102 -1.72 2.40 3.05
N GLU A 103 -0.95 1.98 4.06
CA GLU A 103 -1.45 1.15 5.16
C GLU A 103 -2.57 1.84 5.95
N ASN A 104 -2.46 3.14 6.21
CA ASN A 104 -3.52 3.89 6.87
C ASN A 104 -4.81 3.91 6.06
N LEU A 105 -4.70 4.09 4.75
CA LEU A 105 -5.86 4.15 3.87
C LEU A 105 -6.49 2.77 3.65
N ILE A 106 -5.69 1.76 3.33
CA ILE A 106 -6.19 0.43 3.00
C ILE A 106 -6.77 -0.28 4.22
N ASN A 107 -6.15 -0.14 5.40
CA ASN A 107 -6.69 -0.71 6.63
C ASN A 107 -8.04 -0.08 7.02
N ASN A 108 -8.20 1.24 6.81
CA ASN A 108 -9.48 1.91 7.01
C ASN A 108 -10.55 1.40 6.02
N ALA A 109 -10.17 1.20 4.76
CA ALA A 109 -11.05 0.67 3.72
C ALA A 109 -11.49 -0.77 4.02
N ILE A 110 -10.56 -1.65 4.43
CA ILE A 110 -10.85 -3.03 4.82
C ILE A 110 -11.80 -3.06 6.04
N GLU A 111 -11.52 -2.24 7.05
CA GLU A 111 -12.37 -2.16 8.24
C GLU A 111 -13.79 -1.69 7.91
N ALA A 112 -13.94 -0.69 7.03
CA ALA A 112 -15.24 -0.20 6.62
C ALA A 112 -16.00 -1.23 5.77
N ALA A 113 -15.35 -1.78 4.75
CA ALA A 113 -15.94 -2.78 3.86
C ALA A 113 -16.35 -4.06 4.61
N SER A 114 -15.53 -4.53 5.56
CA SER A 114 -15.85 -5.73 6.35
C SER A 114 -17.14 -5.63 7.18
N LYS A 115 -17.55 -4.40 7.54
CA LYS A 115 -18.79 -4.15 8.28
C LYS A 115 -20.04 -4.12 7.39
N CYS A 116 -19.85 -4.08 6.06
CA CYS A 116 -20.98 -4.15 5.12
C CYS A 116 -21.58 -5.55 5.08
N LYS A 117 -22.91 -5.63 5.04
CA LYS A 117 -23.63 -6.91 4.92
C LYS A 117 -23.68 -7.38 3.47
N GLU A 118 -23.77 -6.45 2.55
CA GLU A 118 -23.84 -6.66 1.11
C GLU A 118 -22.73 -5.87 0.42
N LYS A 119 -22.21 -6.40 -0.71
CA LYS A 119 -21.20 -5.74 -1.57
C LYS A 119 -19.99 -5.17 -0.80
N ARG A 120 -19.18 -6.03 -0.26
CA ARG A 120 -17.88 -5.65 0.28
C ARG A 120 -16.92 -5.41 -0.87
N LYS A 121 -16.60 -4.16 -1.15
CA LYS A 121 -15.78 -3.81 -2.31
C LYS A 121 -14.77 -2.72 -1.95
N ILE A 122 -13.56 -2.86 -2.49
CA ILE A 122 -12.50 -1.85 -2.45
C ILE A 122 -11.96 -1.67 -3.87
N GLU A 123 -11.87 -0.44 -4.33
CA GLU A 123 -11.27 -0.08 -5.61
C GLU A 123 -10.09 0.85 -5.37
N LEU A 124 -8.93 0.46 -5.88
CA LEU A 124 -7.72 1.28 -5.86
C LEU A 124 -7.36 1.68 -7.28
N THR A 125 -7.22 2.97 -7.52
CA THR A 125 -6.69 3.52 -8.76
C THR A 125 -5.41 4.29 -8.46
N MET A 126 -4.35 4.00 -9.22
CA MET A 126 -3.07 4.68 -9.15
C MET A 126 -2.61 5.06 -10.56
N LYS A 127 -2.27 6.33 -10.77
CA LYS A 127 -1.83 6.82 -12.09
C LYS A 127 -0.73 7.84 -11.94
N ASN A 128 0.26 7.81 -12.84
CA ASN A 128 1.15 8.93 -13.05
C ASN A 128 0.63 9.77 -14.22
N VAL A 129 0.48 11.07 -13.98
CA VAL A 129 0.20 12.05 -15.03
C VAL A 129 1.32 13.08 -14.98
N ASN A 130 2.26 12.99 -15.94
CA ASN A 130 3.55 13.67 -15.86
C ASN A 130 4.28 13.30 -14.55
N ASP A 131 4.73 14.31 -13.79
CA ASP A 131 5.43 14.13 -12.51
C ASP A 131 4.45 14.10 -11.31
N THR A 132 3.18 13.79 -11.53
CA THR A 132 2.15 13.80 -10.50
C THR A 132 1.59 12.40 -10.30
N LEU A 133 1.59 11.92 -9.06
CA LEU A 133 0.92 10.69 -8.65
C LEU A 133 -0.53 11.01 -8.25
N ILE A 134 -1.46 10.39 -8.95
CA ILE A 134 -2.88 10.37 -8.60
C ILE A 134 -3.19 9.04 -7.93
N PHE A 135 -3.65 9.09 -6.69
CA PHE A 135 -4.03 7.93 -5.90
C PHE A 135 -5.48 8.09 -5.46
N LYS A 136 -6.33 7.13 -5.82
CA LYS A 136 -7.74 7.12 -5.46
C LYS A 136 -8.10 5.78 -4.84
N LEU A 137 -8.65 5.82 -3.64
CA LEU A 137 -9.15 4.64 -2.94
C LEU A 137 -10.62 4.82 -2.61
N TRP A 138 -11.44 3.94 -3.14
CA TRP A 138 -12.87 3.85 -2.87
C TRP A 138 -13.17 2.56 -2.12
N ASN A 139 -14.06 2.61 -1.14
CA ASN A 139 -14.54 1.42 -0.46
C ASN A 139 -16.05 1.51 -0.14
N SER A 140 -16.72 0.36 -0.13
CA SER A 140 -18.04 0.25 0.42
C SER A 140 -18.06 0.60 1.91
N ASN A 141 -19.13 1.23 2.36
CA ASN A 141 -19.35 1.64 3.74
C ASN A 141 -20.77 1.28 4.18
N SER A 142 -21.03 1.21 5.47
CA SER A 142 -22.35 0.86 6.04
C SER A 142 -22.95 1.94 6.93
N LYS A 143 -22.25 3.04 7.14
CA LYS A 143 -22.69 4.19 7.95
C LYS A 143 -21.87 5.43 7.63
N LEU A 144 -22.45 6.60 7.89
CA LEU A 144 -21.70 7.85 7.80
C LEU A 144 -20.49 7.84 8.74
N PRO A 145 -19.31 8.33 8.27
CA PRO A 145 -18.15 8.50 9.13
C PRO A 145 -18.44 9.47 10.28
N ASN A 146 -18.03 9.10 11.48
CA ASN A 146 -18.13 10.02 12.62
C ASN A 146 -17.17 11.18 12.46
N LYS A 147 -17.70 12.41 12.60
CA LYS A 147 -16.91 13.65 12.51
C LYS A 147 -17.15 14.57 13.71
N LYS A 148 -16.07 15.25 14.12
CA LYS A 148 -16.16 16.41 15.02
C LYS A 148 -15.47 17.60 14.34
N GLY A 149 -16.26 18.48 13.77
CA GLY A 149 -15.76 19.56 12.90
C GLY A 149 -15.10 18.99 11.63
N LYS A 150 -13.83 19.34 11.39
CA LYS A 150 -13.05 18.84 10.23
C LYS A 150 -12.33 17.49 10.48
N LYS A 151 -12.39 16.93 11.71
CA LYS A 151 -11.68 15.71 12.09
C LYS A 151 -12.59 14.49 12.01
N PHE A 152 -12.11 13.43 11.37
CA PHE A 152 -12.74 12.12 11.45
C PHE A 152 -12.44 11.49 12.81
N LEU A 153 -13.46 10.93 13.44
CA LEU A 153 -13.34 10.23 14.71
C LEU A 153 -13.33 8.72 14.46
N THR A 154 -12.49 8.02 15.18
CA THR A 154 -12.49 6.55 15.16
C THR A 154 -13.54 6.01 16.14
N ASP A 155 -14.22 4.93 15.73
CA ASP A 155 -15.13 4.17 16.60
C ASP A 155 -14.40 3.14 17.50
N LYS A 156 -13.06 3.07 17.42
CA LYS A 156 -12.29 2.10 18.20
C LYS A 156 -12.24 2.52 19.67
N MET A 157 -12.58 1.59 20.57
CA MET A 157 -12.61 1.83 22.02
C MET A 157 -11.23 2.13 22.64
N ASP A 158 -10.13 1.84 21.91
CA ASP A 158 -8.77 2.12 22.39
C ASP A 158 -8.37 3.57 22.06
N THR A 159 -8.69 4.45 22.98
CA THR A 159 -8.52 5.91 22.86
C THR A 159 -7.06 6.39 22.83
N ALA A 160 -6.10 5.52 23.13
CA ALA A 160 -4.68 5.92 23.28
C ALA A 160 -3.84 5.90 21.98
N GLY A 161 -4.36 5.34 20.85
CA GLY A 161 -3.55 5.14 19.64
C GLY A 161 -4.28 5.33 18.31
N HIS A 162 -5.58 5.66 18.29
CA HIS A 162 -6.38 5.68 17.06
C HIS A 162 -6.99 7.06 16.83
N GLY A 163 -6.98 7.50 15.58
CA GLY A 163 -7.39 8.82 15.12
C GLY A 163 -6.27 9.56 14.38
N TRP A 164 -5.07 8.99 14.38
CA TRP A 164 -3.91 9.58 13.71
C TRP A 164 -3.77 9.15 12.24
N GLY A 165 -4.44 8.08 11.81
CA GLY A 165 -4.28 7.53 10.46
C GLY A 165 -4.58 8.56 9.36
N ILE A 166 -5.73 9.22 9.40
CA ILE A 166 -6.10 10.25 8.42
C ILE A 166 -5.23 11.51 8.60
N GLU A 167 -4.86 11.87 9.82
CA GLU A 167 -3.96 13.00 10.05
C GLU A 167 -2.55 12.70 9.54
N SER A 168 -2.05 11.45 9.68
CA SER A 168 -0.78 11.01 9.09
C SER A 168 -0.82 11.08 7.57
N VAL A 169 -1.92 10.64 6.94
CA VAL A 169 -2.11 10.78 5.49
C VAL A 169 -2.03 12.24 5.06
N LYS A 170 -2.75 13.14 5.73
CA LYS A 170 -2.70 14.58 5.43
C LYS A 170 -1.30 15.15 5.56
N HIS A 171 -0.62 14.81 6.65
CA HIS A 171 0.75 15.29 6.90
C HIS A 171 1.72 14.84 5.82
N ILE A 172 1.63 13.57 5.39
CA ILE A 172 2.45 13.07 4.29
C ILE A 172 2.12 13.81 2.98
N VAL A 173 0.83 13.92 2.64
CA VAL A 173 0.42 14.63 1.43
C VAL A 173 0.91 16.09 1.43
N GLU A 174 0.79 16.79 2.55
CA GLU A 174 1.32 18.16 2.73
C GLU A 174 2.85 18.21 2.58
N LYS A 175 3.59 17.23 3.10
CA LYS A 175 5.06 17.15 2.96
C LYS A 175 5.50 17.16 1.49
N TYR A 176 4.70 16.58 0.61
CA TYR A 176 4.96 16.52 -0.84
C TYR A 176 4.21 17.61 -1.63
N ASN A 177 3.70 18.66 -0.97
CA ASN A 177 2.93 19.75 -1.57
C ASN A 177 1.68 19.28 -2.32
N GLY A 178 1.14 18.12 -1.95
CA GLY A 178 -0.02 17.52 -2.55
C GLY A 178 -1.34 18.00 -1.96
N SER A 179 -2.42 17.39 -2.41
CA SER A 179 -3.77 17.62 -1.90
C SER A 179 -4.49 16.32 -1.63
N VAL A 180 -5.35 16.30 -0.61
CA VAL A 180 -6.21 15.16 -0.29
C VAL A 180 -7.65 15.62 -0.17
N HIS A 181 -8.54 14.90 -0.85
CA HIS A 181 -9.98 15.12 -0.79
C HIS A 181 -10.69 13.84 -0.30
N PHE A 182 -11.77 14.01 0.47
CA PHE A 182 -12.57 12.92 1.02
C PHE A 182 -14.03 13.10 0.60
N SER A 183 -14.57 12.12 -0.10
CA SER A 183 -15.98 12.03 -0.49
C SER A 183 -16.60 10.81 0.19
N TYR A 184 -17.82 10.94 0.71
CA TYR A 184 -18.46 9.83 1.43
C TYR A 184 -19.96 10.06 1.60
N ASP A 185 -20.66 8.94 1.71
CA ASP A 185 -22.03 8.89 2.20
C ASP A 185 -22.24 7.64 3.10
N GLU A 186 -23.48 7.18 3.24
CA GLU A 186 -23.79 5.99 4.02
C GLU A 186 -23.33 4.68 3.34
N SER A 187 -23.07 4.71 2.03
CA SER A 187 -22.78 3.54 1.20
C SER A 187 -21.32 3.43 0.79
N PHE A 188 -20.57 4.52 0.76
CA PHE A 188 -19.17 4.54 0.35
C PHE A 188 -18.31 5.56 1.10
N PHE A 189 -17.01 5.34 1.03
CA PHE A 189 -15.97 6.30 1.40
C PHE A 189 -14.89 6.31 0.31
N GLU A 190 -14.49 7.50 -0.10
CA GLU A 190 -13.52 7.70 -1.17
C GLU A 190 -12.46 8.72 -0.73
N VAL A 191 -11.22 8.42 -1.04
CA VAL A 191 -10.07 9.30 -0.82
C VAL A 191 -9.39 9.54 -2.16
N ASP A 192 -9.28 10.80 -2.55
CA ASP A 192 -8.51 11.25 -3.70
C ASP A 192 -7.27 11.99 -3.23
N ILE A 193 -6.09 11.56 -3.66
CA ILE A 193 -4.79 12.16 -3.36
C ILE A 193 -4.10 12.52 -4.66
N ILE A 194 -3.53 13.70 -4.68
CA ILE A 194 -2.69 14.21 -5.76
C ILE A 194 -1.38 14.68 -5.14
N ILE A 195 -0.28 14.09 -5.52
CA ILE A 195 1.08 14.41 -5.05
C ILE A 195 1.99 14.65 -6.24
#